data_740191aeb57033001db16754968450a4
#
_entry.id   740191aeb57033001db16754968450a4
#
_cell.length_a   1.000
_cell.length_b   1.000
_cell.length_c   1.000
_cell.angle_alpha   90.00
_cell.angle_beta   90.00
_cell.angle_gamma   90.00
#
_symmetry.space_group_name_H-M   'P 1'
#
loop_
_entity.id
_entity.type
_entity.pdbx_description
1 polymer ?
#
loop_
_entity_poly.entity_id
_entity_poly.type
_entity_poly.pdbx_seq_one_letter_code
_entity_poly.pdbx_strand_id
1 'polypeptide(L)'
;MTTHPQVLLERYEVGRLLGAGGMAEVFEGRDRLLARRVAIKVPLSQYAHDPEFAQRFRREAQAAASLSHPGVVAVYDTGAENGTHFIVMEFVDGRTLKDVIRAEAPLYPDRAAEITADVCSALAAAHARGLVHRDVKPANIMLMPDGRVKLMDLGIARAAAGETVTQTAAMLGTAQYLSPEQAQGQAVDYRSDLYSLGCCLYEMLTGTVPFRGATPVAVAYRHVREDPAAPRLLNPDIPPALEAVCLKAMAKRPEDRYQTAAELRADLERARAGQRVAAGPAA
;
A
#
# COMPACT_ATOMS: atom_id res chain seq x y z
N MET A 1 -20.10 19.06 -4.05
CA MET A 1 -20.54 17.66 -4.33
C MET A 1 -20.48 17.49 -5.82
N THR A 2 -19.50 16.75 -6.32
CA THR A 2 -19.40 16.41 -7.75
C THR A 2 -20.48 15.37 -8.05
N THR A 3 -21.46 15.74 -8.85
CA THR A 3 -22.50 14.83 -9.34
C THR A 3 -21.88 13.96 -10.44
N HIS A 4 -21.41 12.77 -10.09
CA HIS A 4 -21.08 11.76 -11.09
C HIS A 4 -22.36 11.22 -11.72
N PRO A 5 -22.33 10.82 -13.02
CA PRO A 5 -23.49 10.19 -13.64
C PRO A 5 -23.88 8.93 -12.83
N GLN A 6 -25.18 8.73 -12.65
CA GLN A 6 -25.68 7.58 -11.89
C GLN A 6 -25.32 6.23 -12.52
N VAL A 7 -25.01 6.20 -13.82
CA VAL A 7 -24.62 5.01 -14.58
C VAL A 7 -23.52 5.40 -15.55
N LEU A 8 -22.41 4.65 -15.54
CA LEU A 8 -21.28 4.80 -16.46
C LEU A 8 -21.36 3.74 -17.56
N LEU A 9 -21.16 4.17 -18.83
CA LEU A 9 -21.21 3.34 -20.05
C LEU A 9 -22.47 2.45 -20.09
N GLU A 10 -23.63 2.96 -19.63
CA GLU A 10 -24.90 2.23 -19.53
C GLU A 10 -24.83 0.91 -18.74
N ARG A 11 -23.69 0.60 -18.13
CA ARG A 11 -23.38 -0.68 -17.49
C ARG A 11 -23.12 -0.58 -15.99
N TYR A 12 -22.36 0.41 -15.53
CA TYR A 12 -21.92 0.48 -14.14
C TYR A 12 -22.73 1.50 -13.35
N GLU A 13 -23.62 1.03 -12.48
CA GLU A 13 -24.33 1.90 -11.53
C GLU A 13 -23.33 2.40 -10.48
N VAL A 14 -23.30 3.72 -10.28
CA VAL A 14 -22.49 4.36 -9.23
C VAL A 14 -23.35 4.52 -7.98
N GLY A 15 -22.90 3.94 -6.88
CA GLY A 15 -23.57 3.96 -5.59
C GLY A 15 -22.93 4.93 -4.60
N ARG A 16 -22.84 4.49 -3.32
CA ARG A 16 -22.31 5.33 -2.25
C ARG A 16 -20.80 5.48 -2.33
N LEU A 17 -20.29 6.61 -1.84
CA LEU A 17 -18.86 6.84 -1.67
C LEU A 17 -18.30 5.86 -0.62
N LEU A 18 -17.23 5.13 -0.97
CA LEU A 18 -16.47 4.25 -0.08
C LEU A 18 -15.29 4.96 0.55
N GLY A 19 -14.63 5.85 -0.21
CA GLY A 19 -13.49 6.60 0.26
C GLY A 19 -13.07 7.69 -0.72
N ALA A 20 -12.44 8.73 -0.19
CA ALA A 20 -11.84 9.81 -0.96
C ALA A 20 -10.35 9.89 -0.67
N GLY A 21 -9.53 9.87 -1.73
CA GLY A 21 -8.10 10.10 -1.67
C GLY A 21 -7.73 11.48 -2.23
N GLY A 22 -6.45 11.81 -2.23
CA GLY A 22 -5.99 13.10 -2.75
C GLY A 22 -6.14 13.30 -4.26
N MET A 23 -6.36 12.23 -5.03
CA MET A 23 -6.42 12.29 -6.49
C MET A 23 -7.70 11.66 -7.08
N ALA A 24 -8.39 10.80 -6.32
CA ALA A 24 -9.55 10.06 -6.77
C ALA A 24 -10.50 9.76 -5.62
N GLU A 25 -11.77 9.57 -5.98
CA GLU A 25 -12.82 9.02 -5.14
C GLU A 25 -13.10 7.58 -5.55
N VAL A 26 -13.47 6.74 -4.58
CA VAL A 26 -13.85 5.35 -4.81
C VAL A 26 -15.29 5.16 -4.37
N PHE A 27 -16.12 4.68 -5.28
CA PHE A 27 -17.54 4.42 -5.05
C PHE A 27 -17.84 2.93 -5.04
N GLU A 28 -18.78 2.50 -4.23
CA GLU A 28 -19.45 1.22 -4.45
C GLU A 28 -20.25 1.31 -5.74
N GLY A 29 -20.24 0.26 -6.54
CA GLY A 29 -21.02 0.21 -7.76
C GLY A 29 -21.56 -1.18 -8.03
N ARG A 30 -22.37 -1.28 -9.09
CA ARG A 30 -22.92 -2.55 -9.58
C ARG A 30 -22.72 -2.67 -11.08
N ASP A 31 -22.08 -3.74 -11.51
CA ASP A 31 -22.03 -4.16 -12.90
C ASP A 31 -23.39 -4.78 -13.26
N ARG A 32 -24.22 -4.06 -14.03
CA ARG A 32 -25.56 -4.49 -14.44
C ARG A 32 -25.51 -5.75 -15.32
N LEU A 33 -24.48 -5.86 -16.17
CA LEU A 33 -24.34 -6.95 -17.12
C LEU A 33 -24.02 -8.27 -16.41
N LEU A 34 -23.10 -8.23 -15.44
CA LEU A 34 -22.65 -9.42 -14.70
C LEU A 34 -23.32 -9.56 -13.32
N ALA A 35 -24.25 -8.65 -12.97
CA ALA A 35 -25.03 -8.65 -11.74
C ALA A 35 -24.16 -8.73 -10.45
N ARG A 36 -22.95 -8.14 -10.46
CA ARG A 36 -21.98 -8.20 -9.34
C ARG A 36 -21.70 -6.82 -8.75
N ARG A 37 -21.28 -6.80 -7.48
CA ARG A 37 -20.73 -5.60 -6.83
C ARG A 37 -19.35 -5.31 -7.37
N VAL A 38 -19.05 -4.03 -7.55
CA VAL A 38 -17.75 -3.53 -8.01
C VAL A 38 -17.36 -2.30 -7.18
N ALA A 39 -16.07 -1.94 -7.18
CA ALA A 39 -15.60 -0.64 -6.75
C ALA A 39 -15.25 0.19 -7.99
N ILE A 40 -15.62 1.46 -8.00
CA ILE A 40 -15.42 2.37 -9.13
C ILE A 40 -14.55 3.53 -8.65
N LYS A 41 -13.32 3.61 -9.17
CA LYS A 41 -12.37 4.68 -8.87
C LYS A 41 -12.48 5.77 -9.93
N VAL A 42 -12.77 7.01 -9.50
CA VAL A 42 -12.99 8.16 -10.39
C VAL A 42 -12.04 9.29 -9.96
N PRO A 43 -11.28 9.90 -10.86
CA PRO A 43 -10.45 11.06 -10.56
C PRO A 43 -11.28 12.22 -9.98
N LEU A 44 -10.68 12.97 -9.06
CA LEU A 44 -11.28 14.24 -8.62
C LEU A 44 -11.43 15.20 -9.80
N SER A 45 -12.46 16.05 -9.77
CA SER A 45 -12.80 16.98 -10.85
C SER A 45 -11.64 17.88 -11.31
N GLN A 46 -10.76 18.25 -10.39
CA GLN A 46 -9.57 19.06 -10.67
C GLN A 46 -8.56 18.33 -11.59
N TYR A 47 -8.59 17.01 -11.65
CA TYR A 47 -7.71 16.17 -12.49
C TYR A 47 -8.46 15.58 -13.70
N ALA A 48 -9.79 15.72 -13.78
CA ALA A 48 -10.59 15.08 -14.81
C ALA A 48 -10.21 15.54 -16.24
N HIS A 49 -9.76 16.79 -16.37
CA HIS A 49 -9.40 17.40 -17.65
C HIS A 49 -7.89 17.51 -17.90
N ASP A 50 -7.06 16.93 -17.04
CA ASP A 50 -5.60 16.88 -17.22
C ASP A 50 -5.22 15.65 -18.08
N PRO A 51 -4.73 15.86 -19.34
CA PRO A 51 -4.38 14.76 -20.24
C PRO A 51 -3.24 13.89 -19.70
N GLU A 52 -2.27 14.48 -18.99
CA GLU A 52 -1.16 13.73 -18.42
C GLU A 52 -1.64 12.85 -17.25
N PHE A 53 -2.51 13.40 -16.42
CA PHE A 53 -3.15 12.61 -15.36
C PHE A 53 -3.98 11.46 -15.94
N ALA A 54 -4.80 11.73 -16.96
CA ALA A 54 -5.61 10.71 -17.64
C ALA A 54 -4.76 9.58 -18.24
N GLN A 55 -3.59 9.93 -18.82
CA GLN A 55 -2.66 8.92 -19.34
C GLN A 55 -2.02 8.09 -18.23
N ARG A 56 -1.61 8.72 -17.11
CA ARG A 56 -1.07 8.02 -15.94
C ARG A 56 -2.12 7.08 -15.33
N PHE A 57 -3.34 7.57 -15.14
CA PHE A 57 -4.46 6.81 -14.59
C PHE A 57 -4.79 5.55 -15.42
N ARG A 58 -4.78 5.67 -16.75
CA ARG A 58 -4.95 4.52 -17.66
C ARG A 58 -3.80 3.52 -17.58
N ARG A 59 -2.55 3.99 -17.50
CA ARG A 59 -1.38 3.10 -17.34
C ARG A 59 -1.44 2.33 -16.03
N GLU A 60 -1.86 2.97 -14.95
CA GLU A 60 -2.09 2.31 -13.65
C GLU A 60 -3.12 1.18 -13.79
N ALA A 61 -4.27 1.47 -14.41
CA ALA A 61 -5.31 0.48 -14.64
C ALA A 61 -4.81 -0.71 -15.49
N GLN A 62 -4.08 -0.44 -16.58
CA GLN A 62 -3.55 -1.49 -17.47
C GLN A 62 -2.52 -2.38 -16.76
N ALA A 63 -1.62 -1.78 -15.98
CA ALA A 63 -0.63 -2.54 -15.24
C ALA A 63 -1.29 -3.39 -14.13
N ALA A 64 -2.25 -2.83 -13.39
CA ALA A 64 -3.01 -3.57 -12.39
C ALA A 64 -3.84 -4.70 -13.03
N ALA A 65 -4.44 -4.48 -14.20
CA ALA A 65 -5.20 -5.49 -14.93
C ALA A 65 -4.35 -6.67 -15.42
N SER A 66 -3.04 -6.46 -15.63
CA SER A 66 -2.12 -7.54 -16.02
C SER A 66 -1.80 -8.50 -14.86
N LEU A 67 -2.13 -8.11 -13.61
CA LEU A 67 -1.78 -8.86 -12.42
C LEU A 67 -3.00 -9.68 -11.93
N SER A 68 -2.87 -10.98 -11.94
CA SER A 68 -3.87 -11.90 -11.37
C SER A 68 -3.26 -12.63 -10.18
N HIS A 69 -3.69 -12.26 -8.97
CA HIS A 69 -3.25 -12.88 -7.72
C HIS A 69 -4.34 -12.72 -6.65
N PRO A 70 -4.64 -13.75 -5.82
CA PRO A 70 -5.71 -13.68 -4.83
C PRO A 70 -5.51 -12.57 -3.78
N GLY A 71 -4.27 -12.21 -3.47
CA GLY A 71 -3.92 -11.11 -2.55
C GLY A 71 -3.83 -9.73 -3.21
N VAL A 72 -4.26 -9.55 -4.46
CA VAL A 72 -4.31 -8.25 -5.15
C VAL A 72 -5.73 -7.97 -5.59
N VAL A 73 -6.17 -6.73 -5.46
CA VAL A 73 -7.49 -6.29 -5.97
C VAL A 73 -7.48 -6.33 -7.49
N ALA A 74 -8.40 -7.11 -8.06
CA ALA A 74 -8.50 -7.27 -9.52
C ALA A 74 -9.09 -6.01 -10.18
N VAL A 75 -8.48 -5.55 -11.26
CA VAL A 75 -9.09 -4.57 -12.16
C VAL A 75 -9.91 -5.31 -13.21
N TYR A 76 -11.17 -4.92 -13.33
CA TYR A 76 -12.12 -5.57 -14.23
C TYR A 76 -12.30 -4.83 -15.55
N ASP A 77 -12.27 -3.49 -15.49
CA ASP A 77 -12.53 -2.64 -16.65
C ASP A 77 -11.98 -1.23 -16.43
N THR A 78 -11.85 -0.48 -17.50
CA THR A 78 -11.54 0.95 -17.46
C THR A 78 -12.26 1.65 -18.60
N GLY A 79 -12.74 2.84 -18.35
CA GLY A 79 -13.48 3.61 -19.35
C GLY A 79 -13.34 5.11 -19.19
N ALA A 80 -13.99 5.81 -20.09
CA ALA A 80 -14.16 7.27 -20.01
C ALA A 80 -15.56 7.63 -20.46
N GLU A 81 -16.22 8.54 -19.75
CA GLU A 81 -17.51 9.08 -20.09
C GLU A 81 -17.55 10.58 -19.79
N ASN A 82 -18.03 11.37 -20.73
CA ASN A 82 -18.07 12.85 -20.64
C ASN A 82 -16.70 13.46 -20.24
N GLY A 83 -15.58 12.89 -20.75
CA GLY A 83 -14.23 13.34 -20.45
C GLY A 83 -13.69 12.88 -19.10
N THR A 84 -14.47 12.19 -18.27
CA THR A 84 -14.05 11.65 -16.98
C THR A 84 -13.65 10.18 -17.13
N HIS A 85 -12.40 9.87 -16.79
CA HIS A 85 -11.91 8.48 -16.76
C HIS A 85 -12.36 7.78 -15.47
N PHE A 86 -12.49 6.46 -15.54
CA PHE A 86 -12.78 5.63 -14.36
C PHE A 86 -12.15 4.24 -14.48
N ILE A 87 -11.95 3.61 -13.33
CA ILE A 87 -11.47 2.22 -13.22
C ILE A 87 -12.52 1.43 -12.45
N VAL A 88 -12.92 0.28 -12.99
CA VAL A 88 -13.81 -0.67 -12.34
C VAL A 88 -12.97 -1.82 -11.80
N MET A 89 -13.09 -2.09 -10.50
CA MET A 89 -12.28 -3.08 -9.81
C MET A 89 -13.13 -3.94 -8.87
N GLU A 90 -12.52 -4.99 -8.37
CA GLU A 90 -13.08 -5.87 -7.36
C GLU A 90 -13.57 -5.06 -6.16
N PHE A 91 -14.82 -5.28 -5.76
CA PHE A 91 -15.32 -4.80 -4.47
C PHE A 91 -14.82 -5.73 -3.36
N VAL A 92 -14.02 -5.20 -2.47
CA VAL A 92 -13.52 -5.95 -1.30
C VAL A 92 -14.40 -5.62 -0.09
N ASP A 93 -15.12 -6.60 0.42
CA ASP A 93 -15.90 -6.47 1.65
C ASP A 93 -14.97 -6.68 2.85
N GLY A 94 -14.46 -5.58 3.41
CA GLY A 94 -13.45 -5.63 4.46
C GLY A 94 -13.16 -4.26 5.07
N ARG A 95 -12.15 -4.20 5.93
CA ARG A 95 -11.64 -2.98 6.55
C ARG A 95 -10.23 -2.69 6.04
N THR A 96 -9.85 -1.42 5.92
CA THR A 96 -8.44 -1.10 5.66
C THR A 96 -7.59 -1.46 6.88
N LEU A 97 -6.34 -1.87 6.64
CA LEU A 97 -5.38 -2.09 7.74
C LEU A 97 -5.20 -0.81 8.57
N LYS A 98 -5.36 0.37 7.96
CA LYS A 98 -5.35 1.65 8.68
C LYS A 98 -6.46 1.73 9.72
N ASP A 99 -7.68 1.29 9.38
CA ASP A 99 -8.81 1.29 10.31
C ASP A 99 -8.64 0.24 11.41
N VAL A 100 -8.05 -0.90 11.06
CA VAL A 100 -7.74 -1.96 12.03
C VAL A 100 -6.68 -1.47 13.02
N ILE A 101 -5.55 -0.90 12.55
CA ILE A 101 -4.52 -0.34 13.42
C ILE A 101 -5.11 0.73 14.34
N ARG A 102 -5.90 1.64 13.81
CA ARG A 102 -6.52 2.71 14.62
C ARG A 102 -7.42 2.18 15.74
N ALA A 103 -8.09 1.05 15.51
CA ALA A 103 -9.05 0.49 16.46
C ALA A 103 -8.40 -0.51 17.44
N GLU A 104 -7.36 -1.21 17.02
CA GLU A 104 -6.91 -2.45 17.67
C GLU A 104 -5.40 -2.50 17.98
N ALA A 105 -4.58 -1.57 17.45
CA ALA A 105 -3.14 -1.63 17.67
C ALA A 105 -2.74 -1.28 19.11
N PRO A 106 -1.67 -1.90 19.64
CA PRO A 106 -0.79 -2.85 18.96
C PRO A 106 -1.48 -4.19 18.69
N LEU A 107 -1.26 -4.75 17.48
CA LEU A 107 -1.77 -6.06 17.12
C LEU A 107 -0.92 -7.17 17.75
N TYR A 108 -1.51 -8.35 17.95
CA TYR A 108 -0.76 -9.53 18.34
C TYR A 108 0.37 -9.80 17.34
N PRO A 109 1.62 -10.06 17.80
CA PRO A 109 2.78 -10.23 16.92
C PRO A 109 2.60 -11.26 15.81
N ASP A 110 1.96 -12.40 16.12
CA ASP A 110 1.68 -13.45 15.13
C ASP A 110 0.73 -12.96 14.04
N ARG A 111 -0.31 -12.20 14.40
CA ARG A 111 -1.27 -11.63 13.43
C ARG A 111 -0.61 -10.57 12.54
N ALA A 112 0.23 -9.71 13.11
CA ALA A 112 0.98 -8.72 12.34
C ALA A 112 1.93 -9.38 11.34
N ALA A 113 2.63 -10.44 11.76
CA ALA A 113 3.50 -11.21 10.88
C ALA A 113 2.74 -11.93 9.76
N GLU A 114 1.56 -12.50 10.05
CA GLU A 114 0.69 -13.14 9.07
C GLU A 114 0.21 -12.15 7.99
N ILE A 115 -0.35 -11.01 8.40
CA ILE A 115 -0.77 -9.95 7.47
C ILE A 115 0.39 -9.52 6.57
N THR A 116 1.57 -9.32 7.18
CA THR A 116 2.77 -8.91 6.44
C THR A 116 3.22 -9.98 5.43
N ALA A 117 3.17 -11.27 5.82
CA ALA A 117 3.50 -12.39 4.94
C ALA A 117 2.54 -12.51 3.73
N ASP A 118 1.24 -12.24 3.95
CA ASP A 118 0.25 -12.22 2.86
C ASP A 118 0.50 -11.06 1.89
N VAL A 119 0.83 -9.86 2.41
CA VAL A 119 1.22 -8.73 1.56
C VAL A 119 2.50 -9.04 0.78
N CYS A 120 3.49 -9.72 1.39
CA CYS A 120 4.68 -10.17 0.68
C CYS A 120 4.34 -11.09 -0.51
N SER A 121 3.35 -11.98 -0.37
CA SER A 121 2.88 -12.83 -1.47
C SER A 121 2.32 -12.00 -2.64
N ALA A 122 1.52 -10.99 -2.34
CA ALA A 122 0.98 -10.07 -3.34
C ALA A 122 2.08 -9.25 -4.03
N LEU A 123 3.03 -8.71 -3.26
CA LEU A 123 4.18 -7.96 -3.78
C LEU A 123 5.08 -8.85 -4.64
N ALA A 124 5.36 -10.09 -4.24
CA ALA A 124 6.16 -11.01 -5.04
C ALA A 124 5.55 -11.26 -6.42
N ALA A 125 4.22 -11.40 -6.51
CA ALA A 125 3.52 -11.55 -7.78
C ALA A 125 3.63 -10.29 -8.68
N ALA A 126 3.58 -9.09 -8.09
CA ALA A 126 3.77 -7.83 -8.81
C ALA A 126 5.23 -7.67 -9.28
N HIS A 127 6.20 -7.89 -8.38
CA HIS A 127 7.63 -7.77 -8.65
C HIS A 127 8.10 -8.72 -9.75
N ALA A 128 7.56 -9.96 -9.78
CA ALA A 128 7.84 -10.93 -10.84
C ALA A 128 7.42 -10.45 -12.24
N ARG A 129 6.55 -9.45 -12.33
CA ARG A 129 6.12 -8.79 -13.58
C ARG A 129 6.81 -7.43 -13.81
N GLY A 130 7.81 -7.11 -13.00
CA GLY A 130 8.52 -5.82 -13.06
C GLY A 130 7.69 -4.63 -12.53
N LEU A 131 6.60 -4.91 -11.80
CA LEU A 131 5.75 -3.86 -11.23
C LEU A 131 6.18 -3.57 -9.78
N VAL A 132 6.57 -2.33 -9.52
CA VAL A 132 6.86 -1.82 -8.17
C VAL A 132 5.64 -1.05 -7.68
N HIS A 133 5.17 -1.34 -6.47
CA HIS A 133 3.95 -0.75 -5.91
C HIS A 133 4.10 0.74 -5.57
N ARG A 134 5.22 1.12 -4.94
CA ARG A 134 5.63 2.51 -4.60
C ARG A 134 4.75 3.27 -3.60
N ASP A 135 3.64 2.70 -3.16
CA ASP A 135 2.72 3.32 -2.19
C ASP A 135 2.17 2.29 -1.21
N VAL A 136 3.03 1.37 -0.72
CA VAL A 136 2.66 0.40 0.31
C VAL A 136 2.42 1.14 1.63
N LYS A 137 1.18 1.05 2.12
CA LYS A 137 0.74 1.68 3.37
C LYS A 137 -0.53 1.02 3.89
N PRO A 138 -0.88 1.16 5.17
CA PRO A 138 -2.06 0.52 5.75
C PRO A 138 -3.38 0.89 5.06
N ALA A 139 -3.49 2.08 4.47
CA ALA A 139 -4.68 2.50 3.74
C ALA A 139 -4.89 1.72 2.42
N ASN A 140 -3.82 1.14 1.86
CA ASN A 140 -3.84 0.38 0.62
C ASN A 140 -3.82 -1.15 0.85
N ILE A 141 -4.06 -1.59 2.08
CA ILE A 141 -4.15 -3.01 2.46
C ILE A 141 -5.53 -3.24 3.06
N MET A 142 -6.31 -4.16 2.46
CA MET A 142 -7.64 -4.55 2.96
C MET A 142 -7.56 -5.88 3.68
N LEU A 143 -8.24 -5.96 4.83
CA LEU A 143 -8.46 -7.18 5.59
C LEU A 143 -9.93 -7.59 5.46
N MET A 144 -10.14 -8.80 4.96
CA MET A 144 -11.48 -9.39 4.82
C MET A 144 -11.90 -10.10 6.11
N PRO A 145 -13.21 -10.29 6.34
CA PRO A 145 -13.71 -10.96 7.56
C PRO A 145 -13.19 -12.40 7.75
N ASP A 146 -12.84 -13.07 6.66
CA ASP A 146 -12.26 -14.43 6.68
C ASP A 146 -10.73 -14.44 6.92
N GLY A 147 -10.15 -13.29 7.19
CA GLY A 147 -8.73 -13.12 7.47
C GLY A 147 -7.84 -12.89 6.25
N ARG A 148 -8.35 -13.08 5.03
CA ARG A 148 -7.57 -12.83 3.81
C ARG A 148 -7.19 -11.35 3.67
N VAL A 149 -6.04 -11.12 3.04
CA VAL A 149 -5.49 -9.79 2.80
C VAL A 149 -5.53 -9.49 1.30
N LYS A 150 -5.87 -8.25 0.94
CA LYS A 150 -5.78 -7.76 -0.43
C LYS A 150 -5.05 -6.43 -0.50
N LEU A 151 -4.06 -6.36 -1.37
CA LEU A 151 -3.31 -5.16 -1.70
C LEU A 151 -4.02 -4.39 -2.82
N MET A 152 -4.20 -3.10 -2.62
CA MET A 152 -4.87 -2.18 -3.56
C MET A 152 -3.90 -1.15 -4.12
N ASP A 153 -4.33 -0.46 -5.17
CA ASP A 153 -3.71 0.78 -5.68
C ASP A 153 -2.21 0.65 -5.96
N LEU A 154 -1.84 -0.17 -6.95
CA LEU A 154 -0.48 -0.19 -7.49
C LEU A 154 -0.10 1.22 -7.97
N GLY A 155 0.80 1.89 -7.24
CA GLY A 155 1.15 3.31 -7.40
C GLY A 155 1.97 3.65 -8.65
N ILE A 156 1.65 3.04 -9.79
CA ILE A 156 2.37 3.18 -11.06
C ILE A 156 2.29 4.61 -11.61
N ALA A 157 1.21 5.33 -11.30
CA ALA A 157 1.04 6.74 -11.69
C ALA A 157 2.11 7.66 -11.09
N ARG A 158 2.70 7.32 -9.96
CA ARG A 158 3.77 8.08 -9.30
C ARG A 158 5.12 7.97 -10.01
N ALA A 159 5.34 6.93 -10.80
CA ALA A 159 6.61 6.69 -11.49
C ALA A 159 6.90 7.67 -12.62
N ALA A 160 5.86 8.20 -13.24
CA ALA A 160 5.99 9.02 -14.46
C ALA A 160 6.05 10.53 -14.19
N ALA A 161 5.82 10.96 -12.94
CA ALA A 161 5.58 12.38 -12.66
C ALA A 161 6.85 13.24 -12.61
N GLY A 162 8.07 12.68 -12.49
CA GLY A 162 9.28 13.52 -12.33
C GLY A 162 9.17 14.59 -11.23
N GLU A 163 8.02 14.66 -10.57
CA GLU A 163 7.71 15.60 -9.50
C GLU A 163 8.51 15.22 -8.26
N THR A 164 9.13 16.20 -7.66
CA THR A 164 9.80 16.05 -6.38
C THR A 164 8.80 15.43 -5.40
N VAL A 165 9.05 14.15 -5.06
CA VAL A 165 8.21 13.28 -4.21
C VAL A 165 7.77 13.99 -2.91
N THR A 166 8.49 15.02 -2.49
CA THR A 166 8.23 15.82 -1.30
C THR A 166 6.93 16.65 -1.35
N GLN A 167 6.51 17.19 -2.52
CA GLN A 167 5.30 18.02 -2.56
C GLN A 167 4.02 17.17 -2.61
N THR A 168 4.00 16.11 -3.41
CA THR A 168 2.81 15.25 -3.55
C THR A 168 2.63 14.31 -2.33
N ALA A 169 3.71 13.82 -1.74
CA ALA A 169 3.66 13.00 -0.52
C ALA A 169 3.25 13.82 0.70
N ALA A 170 3.59 15.12 0.73
CA ALA A 170 3.20 16.05 1.79
C ALA A 170 1.68 16.25 1.86
N MET A 171 1.00 16.29 0.72
CA MET A 171 -0.46 16.50 0.66
C MET A 171 -1.27 15.26 1.07
N LEU A 172 -0.69 14.04 1.10
CA LEU A 172 -1.44 12.78 1.13
C LEU A 172 -1.23 11.92 2.37
N GLY A 173 -0.53 12.38 3.41
CA GLY A 173 -0.26 11.57 4.61
C GLY A 173 0.63 10.34 4.35
N THR A 174 1.32 10.28 3.20
CA THR A 174 2.13 9.16 2.75
C THR A 174 3.57 9.22 3.27
N ALA A 175 4.02 10.37 3.77
CA ALA A 175 5.40 10.54 4.23
C ALA A 175 5.84 9.52 5.29
N GLN A 176 4.90 8.97 6.05
CA GLN A 176 5.14 8.02 7.15
C GLN A 176 5.66 6.64 6.71
N TYR A 177 5.54 6.31 5.42
CA TYR A 177 5.92 5.00 4.86
C TYR A 177 6.89 5.13 3.68
N LEU A 178 7.40 6.33 3.39
CA LEU A 178 8.36 6.56 2.30
C LEU A 178 9.67 5.83 2.58
N SER A 179 10.20 5.15 1.58
CA SER A 179 11.56 4.65 1.66
C SER A 179 12.58 5.79 1.58
N PRO A 180 13.80 5.61 2.12
CA PRO A 180 14.88 6.60 2.06
C PRO A 180 15.15 7.09 0.63
N GLU A 181 15.20 6.18 -0.34
CA GLU A 181 15.41 6.49 -1.75
C GLU A 181 14.26 7.28 -2.37
N GLN A 182 13.01 6.99 -1.99
CA GLN A 182 11.86 7.80 -2.39
C GLN A 182 11.94 9.21 -1.81
N ALA A 183 12.28 9.33 -0.51
CA ALA A 183 12.42 10.62 0.16
C ALA A 183 13.53 11.49 -0.45
N GLN A 184 14.55 10.87 -1.05
CA GLN A 184 15.67 11.52 -1.72
C GLN A 184 15.45 11.73 -3.24
N GLY A 185 14.34 11.25 -3.81
CA GLY A 185 14.11 11.32 -5.25
C GLY A 185 15.07 10.44 -6.09
N GLN A 186 15.62 9.40 -5.46
CA GLN A 186 16.53 8.44 -6.11
C GLN A 186 15.76 7.36 -6.88
N ALA A 187 16.47 6.51 -7.61
CA ALA A 187 15.87 5.38 -8.30
C ALA A 187 15.20 4.42 -7.31
N VAL A 188 13.94 4.09 -7.58
CA VAL A 188 13.08 3.25 -6.75
C VAL A 188 12.94 1.88 -7.39
N ASP A 189 13.25 0.83 -6.65
CA ASP A 189 13.01 -0.55 -7.04
C ASP A 189 12.08 -1.28 -6.04
N TYR A 190 11.88 -2.59 -6.22
CA TYR A 190 10.99 -3.42 -5.40
C TYR A 190 11.39 -3.44 -3.90
N ARG A 191 12.64 -3.14 -3.54
CA ARG A 191 13.10 -3.08 -2.15
C ARG A 191 12.56 -1.87 -1.40
N SER A 192 12.09 -0.85 -2.12
CA SER A 192 11.34 0.27 -1.54
C SER A 192 9.99 -0.19 -0.97
N ASP A 193 9.30 -1.11 -1.66
CA ASP A 193 8.04 -1.68 -1.16
C ASP A 193 8.26 -2.48 0.12
N LEU A 194 9.39 -3.20 0.21
CA LEU A 194 9.75 -3.98 1.40
C LEU A 194 10.04 -3.07 2.61
N TYR A 195 10.69 -1.93 2.39
CA TYR A 195 10.88 -0.92 3.42
C TYR A 195 9.54 -0.36 3.93
N SER A 196 8.67 0.05 3.01
CA SER A 196 7.35 0.58 3.34
C SER A 196 6.49 -0.45 4.08
N LEU A 197 6.59 -1.74 3.69
CA LEU A 197 5.94 -2.84 4.39
C LEU A 197 6.54 -3.06 5.79
N GLY A 198 7.85 -2.89 5.95
CA GLY A 198 8.52 -2.86 7.26
C GLY A 198 7.96 -1.77 8.18
N CYS A 199 7.70 -0.56 7.64
CA CYS A 199 7.04 0.51 8.38
C CYS A 199 5.60 0.14 8.80
N CYS A 200 4.85 -0.55 7.93
CA CYS A 200 3.52 -1.06 8.28
C CYS A 200 3.59 -2.12 9.39
N LEU A 201 4.55 -3.04 9.32
CA LEU A 201 4.79 -4.05 10.36
C LEU A 201 5.13 -3.37 11.69
N TYR A 202 6.03 -2.40 11.68
CA TYR A 202 6.39 -1.61 12.86
C TYR A 202 5.15 -1.00 13.52
N GLU A 203 4.30 -0.35 12.72
CA GLU A 203 3.09 0.31 13.22
C GLU A 203 2.08 -0.70 13.77
N MET A 204 1.88 -1.85 13.12
CA MET A 204 1.05 -2.93 13.65
C MET A 204 1.53 -3.43 15.00
N LEU A 205 2.83 -3.60 15.16
CA LEU A 205 3.45 -4.15 16.38
C LEU A 205 3.48 -3.17 17.55
N THR A 206 3.59 -1.86 17.27
CA THR A 206 3.82 -0.84 18.30
C THR A 206 2.65 0.13 18.49
N GLY A 207 1.68 0.15 17.58
CA GLY A 207 0.60 1.14 17.55
C GLY A 207 1.06 2.53 17.10
N THR A 208 2.30 2.69 16.66
CA THR A 208 2.83 3.98 16.22
C THR A 208 3.71 3.83 14.98
N VAL A 209 3.71 4.86 14.13
CA VAL A 209 4.64 4.91 13.00
C VAL A 209 6.09 5.05 13.47
N PRO A 210 7.08 4.52 12.71
CA PRO A 210 8.48 4.55 13.12
C PRO A 210 9.06 5.96 13.26
N PHE A 211 8.58 6.89 12.43
CA PHE A 211 9.04 8.28 12.44
C PHE A 211 7.86 9.24 12.45
N ARG A 212 7.95 10.26 13.32
CA ARG A 212 6.97 11.35 13.43
C ARG A 212 7.68 12.68 13.24
N GLY A 213 6.97 13.69 12.76
CA GLY A 213 7.52 15.04 12.60
C GLY A 213 6.41 16.06 12.43
N ALA A 214 6.72 17.33 12.72
CA ALA A 214 5.77 18.42 12.58
C ALA A 214 5.39 18.70 11.11
N THR A 215 6.21 18.29 10.17
CA THR A 215 5.97 18.44 8.74
C THR A 215 6.30 17.14 7.99
N PRO A 216 5.70 16.90 6.82
CA PRO A 216 6.07 15.75 5.97
C PRO A 216 7.54 15.71 5.59
N VAL A 217 8.17 16.88 5.39
CA VAL A 217 9.60 17.00 5.12
C VAL A 217 10.44 16.53 6.30
N ALA A 218 10.05 16.87 7.53
CA ALA A 218 10.73 16.39 8.74
C ALA A 218 10.61 14.87 8.89
N VAL A 219 9.46 14.27 8.53
CA VAL A 219 9.28 12.81 8.53
C VAL A 219 10.16 12.17 7.46
N ALA A 220 10.17 12.71 6.24
CA ALA A 220 11.01 12.22 5.15
C ALA A 220 12.50 12.27 5.51
N TYR A 221 12.96 13.35 6.14
CA TYR A 221 14.35 13.47 6.63
C TYR A 221 14.72 12.35 7.60
N ARG A 222 13.81 12.01 8.55
CA ARG A 222 14.02 10.93 9.51
C ARG A 222 14.10 9.56 8.85
N HIS A 223 13.28 9.29 7.83
CA HIS A 223 13.41 8.07 7.04
C HIS A 223 14.81 7.92 6.41
N VAL A 224 15.44 9.03 6.05
CA VAL A 224 16.79 9.02 5.46
C VAL A 224 17.89 8.87 6.50
N ARG A 225 17.76 9.51 7.68
CA ARG A 225 18.88 9.75 8.60
C ARG A 225 18.78 9.08 9.96
N GLU A 226 17.58 8.79 10.45
CA GLU A 226 17.42 8.28 11.81
C GLU A 226 17.05 6.79 11.79
N ASP A 227 17.60 6.02 12.72
CA ASP A 227 17.15 4.65 12.95
C ASP A 227 15.84 4.69 13.76
N PRO A 228 14.91 3.76 13.50
CA PRO A 228 13.70 3.67 14.31
C PRO A 228 14.06 3.17 15.72
N ALA A 229 13.27 3.59 16.70
CA ALA A 229 13.36 2.96 18.02
C ALA A 229 13.09 1.45 17.90
N ALA A 230 13.82 0.63 18.66
CA ALA A 230 13.59 -0.80 18.65
C ALA A 230 12.12 -1.10 19.06
N PRO A 231 11.36 -1.86 18.26
CA PRO A 231 9.94 -2.13 18.52
C PRO A 231 9.66 -2.67 19.93
N ARG A 232 10.56 -3.50 20.48
CA ARG A 232 10.43 -4.07 21.82
C ARG A 232 10.58 -3.07 22.96
N LEU A 233 11.14 -1.88 22.71
CA LEU A 233 11.12 -0.79 23.70
C LEU A 233 9.73 -0.22 23.89
N LEU A 234 8.87 -0.31 22.87
CA LEU A 234 7.49 0.17 22.88
C LEU A 234 6.48 -0.92 23.22
N ASN A 235 6.77 -2.16 22.82
CA ASN A 235 5.96 -3.33 23.09
C ASN A 235 6.85 -4.54 23.41
N PRO A 236 7.08 -4.85 24.68
CA PRO A 236 7.94 -5.95 25.11
C PRO A 236 7.46 -7.36 24.69
N ASP A 237 6.18 -7.50 24.33
CA ASP A 237 5.60 -8.78 23.91
C ASP A 237 6.04 -9.22 22.50
N ILE A 238 6.74 -8.35 21.77
CA ILE A 238 7.25 -8.66 20.43
C ILE A 238 8.38 -9.68 20.54
N PRO A 239 8.30 -10.84 19.86
CA PRO A 239 9.41 -11.79 19.81
C PRO A 239 10.70 -11.15 19.22
N PRO A 240 11.89 -11.42 19.79
CA PRO A 240 13.15 -10.88 19.26
C PRO A 240 13.39 -11.18 17.78
N ALA A 241 12.97 -12.34 17.31
CA ALA A 241 13.05 -12.71 15.90
C ALA A 241 12.21 -11.79 15.00
N LEU A 242 11.00 -11.43 15.44
CA LEU A 242 10.11 -10.55 14.67
C LEU A 242 10.60 -9.10 14.68
N GLU A 243 11.17 -8.62 15.79
CA GLU A 243 11.86 -7.33 15.86
C GLU A 243 13.02 -7.27 14.85
N ALA A 244 13.87 -8.29 14.81
CA ALA A 244 14.98 -8.37 13.86
C ALA A 244 14.49 -8.33 12.40
N VAL A 245 13.40 -9.05 12.08
CA VAL A 245 12.79 -9.03 10.75
C VAL A 245 12.29 -7.64 10.40
N CYS A 246 11.59 -6.98 11.32
CA CYS A 246 11.06 -5.63 11.14
C CYS A 246 12.19 -4.62 10.86
N LEU A 247 13.21 -4.61 11.69
CA LEU A 247 14.35 -3.69 11.56
C LEU A 247 15.17 -3.94 10.29
N LYS A 248 15.40 -5.20 9.91
CA LYS A 248 16.06 -5.54 8.65
C LYS A 248 15.25 -5.06 7.42
N ALA A 249 13.94 -5.21 7.41
CA ALA A 249 13.10 -4.68 6.34
C ALA A 249 13.25 -3.16 6.22
N MET A 250 13.44 -2.46 7.36
CA MET A 250 13.60 -1.01 7.46
C MET A 250 15.05 -0.51 7.39
N ALA A 251 16.02 -1.34 7.02
CA ALA A 251 17.40 -0.89 6.82
C ALA A 251 17.47 0.26 5.80
N LYS A 252 18.36 1.24 6.03
CA LYS A 252 18.42 2.45 5.22
C LYS A 252 18.88 2.18 3.79
N ARG A 253 19.93 1.38 3.65
CA ARG A 253 20.48 1.00 2.36
C ARG A 253 19.69 -0.18 1.79
N PRO A 254 19.23 -0.10 0.52
CA PRO A 254 18.48 -1.20 -0.10
C PRO A 254 19.19 -2.56 -0.07
N GLU A 255 20.52 -2.56 -0.17
CA GLU A 255 21.34 -3.78 -0.12
C GLU A 255 21.36 -4.47 1.24
N ASP A 256 21.08 -3.75 2.32
CA ASP A 256 21.04 -4.30 3.69
C ASP A 256 19.67 -4.88 4.04
N ARG A 257 18.65 -4.64 3.19
CA ARG A 257 17.29 -5.17 3.34
C ARG A 257 17.17 -6.60 2.83
N TYR A 258 15.98 -7.17 2.93
CA TYR A 258 15.60 -8.32 2.14
C TYR A 258 15.67 -7.98 0.66
N GLN A 259 16.22 -8.89 -0.15
CA GLN A 259 16.37 -8.66 -1.57
C GLN A 259 15.13 -9.09 -2.38
N THR A 260 14.21 -9.83 -1.78
CA THR A 260 12.93 -10.21 -2.39
C THR A 260 11.81 -10.23 -1.34
N ALA A 261 10.57 -10.07 -1.79
CA ALA A 261 9.40 -10.24 -0.92
C ALA A 261 9.28 -11.69 -0.42
N ALA A 262 9.77 -12.67 -1.19
CA ALA A 262 9.79 -14.07 -0.78
C ALA A 262 10.76 -14.32 0.39
N GLU A 263 11.92 -13.68 0.41
CA GLU A 263 12.86 -13.75 1.55
C GLU A 263 12.26 -13.16 2.83
N LEU A 264 11.63 -11.98 2.74
CA LEU A 264 10.94 -11.36 3.88
C LEU A 264 9.82 -12.27 4.40
N ARG A 265 9.00 -12.81 3.49
CA ARG A 265 7.94 -13.76 3.85
C ARG A 265 8.48 -14.98 4.58
N ALA A 266 9.53 -15.59 4.06
CA ALA A 266 10.13 -16.79 4.67
C ALA A 266 10.64 -16.51 6.10
N ASP A 267 11.22 -15.33 6.36
CA ASP A 267 11.68 -14.96 7.69
C ASP A 267 10.50 -14.65 8.65
N LEU A 268 9.41 -14.06 8.17
CA LEU A 268 8.18 -13.88 8.95
C LEU A 268 7.58 -15.24 9.36
N GLU A 269 7.54 -16.20 8.43
CA GLU A 269 7.06 -17.56 8.70
C GLU A 269 7.97 -18.29 9.71
N ARG A 270 9.30 -18.14 9.63
CA ARG A 270 10.25 -18.66 10.62
C ARG A 270 10.04 -18.03 12.00
N ALA A 271 9.89 -16.69 12.04
CA ALA A 271 9.66 -15.99 13.31
C ALA A 271 8.38 -16.49 14.00
N ARG A 272 7.29 -16.69 13.26
CA ARG A 272 6.05 -17.26 13.76
C ARG A 272 6.22 -18.71 14.25
N ALA A 273 7.03 -19.49 13.57
CA ALA A 273 7.34 -20.86 13.97
C ALA A 273 8.37 -20.98 15.12
N GLY A 274 8.85 -19.87 15.68
CA GLY A 274 9.88 -19.85 16.69
C GLY A 274 11.25 -20.32 16.20
N GLN A 275 11.49 -20.28 14.89
CA GLN A 275 12.71 -20.71 14.24
C GLN A 275 13.71 -19.54 14.10
N ARG A 276 14.97 -19.88 13.86
CA ARG A 276 16.02 -18.88 13.60
C ARG A 276 15.72 -18.13 12.27
N VAL A 277 15.72 -16.81 12.31
CA VAL A 277 15.56 -15.93 11.17
C VAL A 277 16.89 -15.56 10.52
N ALA A 278 16.90 -15.30 9.22
CA ALA A 278 18.07 -14.83 8.49
C ALA A 278 18.40 -13.35 8.78
N ALA A 279 17.48 -12.60 9.39
CA ALA A 279 17.71 -11.25 9.86
C ALA A 279 18.82 -11.17 10.93
N GLY A 280 19.11 -12.27 11.62
CA GLY A 280 20.03 -12.29 12.75
C GLY A 280 19.37 -11.74 14.03
N PRO A 281 20.09 -11.68 15.14
CA PRO A 281 19.62 -10.97 16.33
C PRO A 281 19.52 -9.48 16.03
N ALA A 282 18.53 -8.81 16.59
CA ALA A 282 18.50 -7.34 16.61
C ALA A 282 19.76 -6.85 17.37
N ALA A 283 20.49 -5.94 16.77
CA ALA A 283 21.71 -5.39 17.36
C ALA A 283 21.41 -4.52 18.59
#